data_627fc526b2f5d46cca1cd7bd1c94f101
#
_entry.id   627fc526b2f5d46cca1cd7bd1c94f101
#
_cell.length_a   1.000
_cell.length_b   1.000
_cell.length_c   1.000
_cell.angle_alpha   90.00
_cell.angle_beta   90.00
_cell.angle_gamma   90.00
#
_symmetry.space_group_name_H-M   'P 1'
#
loop_
_entity.id
_entity.type
_entity.pdbx_description
1 polymer ?
#
loop_
_entity_poly.entity_id
_entity_poly.type
_entity_poly.pdbx_seq_one_letter_code
_entity_poly.pdbx_strand_id
1 'polypeptide(L)'
;QAAGILLPLLIIMDFSAIYLYWKKWLNNIVKIIIPASIIGILFGTFTFQYTNENQIRIVVGAISIIFVLVSFIQRNNLLLKPTNIKGYFWSSIAGYTSFLIHAGNPPINFYMLPLKLDKVSFIGTMTLAFLVINVVKLIPYYYVGLLAPSNLIVSLMLLPLAFVSVLFGYFLQKKIPEKLFFNIVYILLFLSGCKLIFDGVI
;
A
#
# COMPACT_ATOMS: atom_id res chain seq x y z
N GLN A 1 -0.61 1.63 18.95
CA GLN A 1 -1.84 2.43 18.97
C GLN A 1 -2.19 3.02 17.59
N ALA A 2 -1.27 3.71 16.89
CA ALA A 2 -1.52 4.34 15.60
C ALA A 2 -2.07 3.36 14.54
N ALA A 3 -1.55 2.15 14.45
CA ALA A 3 -1.99 1.13 13.50
C ALA A 3 -3.46 0.72 13.71
N GLY A 4 -3.91 0.63 14.96
CA GLY A 4 -5.30 0.30 15.30
C GLY A 4 -6.29 1.43 15.01
N ILE A 5 -5.85 2.69 15.04
CA ILE A 5 -6.64 3.87 14.65
C ILE A 5 -6.75 3.95 13.13
N LEU A 6 -5.65 3.71 12.42
CA LEU A 6 -5.58 3.86 10.97
C LEU A 6 -6.37 2.77 10.22
N LEU A 7 -6.39 1.54 10.69
CA LEU A 7 -6.99 0.43 9.96
C LEU A 7 -8.48 0.62 9.65
N PRO A 8 -9.35 0.98 10.61
CA PRO A 8 -10.77 1.25 10.33
C PRO A 8 -10.97 2.41 9.34
N LEU A 9 -10.17 3.48 9.46
CA LEU A 9 -10.21 4.61 8.54
C LEU A 9 -9.83 4.20 7.11
N LEU A 10 -8.75 3.43 6.95
CA LEU A 10 -8.32 2.93 5.65
C LEU A 10 -9.40 2.08 4.99
N ILE A 11 -10.06 1.19 5.74
CA ILE A 11 -11.13 0.35 5.21
C ILE A 11 -12.29 1.22 4.68
N ILE A 12 -12.72 2.22 5.43
CA ILE A 12 -13.80 3.11 5.01
C ILE A 12 -13.39 3.96 3.80
N MET A 13 -12.15 4.46 3.78
CA MET A 13 -11.59 5.16 2.62
C MET A 13 -11.54 4.24 1.39
N ASP A 14 -11.12 2.99 1.56
CA ASP A 14 -11.04 2.02 0.48
C ASP A 14 -12.45 1.65 -0.05
N PHE A 15 -13.45 1.48 0.82
CA PHE A 15 -14.85 1.29 0.39
C PHE A 15 -15.38 2.49 -0.40
N SER A 16 -15.10 3.69 0.05
CA SER A 16 -15.49 4.92 -0.65
C SER A 16 -14.80 5.01 -2.01
N ALA A 17 -13.51 4.70 -2.06
CA ALA A 17 -12.73 4.72 -3.28
C ALA A 17 -13.15 3.63 -4.26
N ILE A 18 -13.46 2.40 -3.81
CA ILE A 18 -13.92 1.32 -4.70
C ILE A 18 -15.24 1.66 -5.38
N TYR A 19 -16.13 2.40 -4.70
CA TYR A 19 -17.35 2.90 -5.31
C TYR A 19 -17.07 3.87 -6.46
N LEU A 20 -16.09 4.78 -6.29
CA LEU A 20 -15.67 5.74 -7.31
C LEU A 20 -14.94 5.11 -8.49
N TYR A 21 -14.22 4.00 -8.27
CA TYR A 21 -13.47 3.25 -9.27
C TYR A 21 -14.10 1.89 -9.59
N TRP A 22 -15.45 1.79 -9.49
CA TRP A 22 -16.17 0.55 -9.71
C TRP A 22 -15.86 -0.08 -11.06
N LYS A 23 -15.46 -1.35 -11.06
CA LYS A 23 -15.06 -2.13 -12.24
C LYS A 23 -13.87 -1.55 -13.05
N LYS A 24 -13.07 -0.66 -12.44
CA LYS A 24 -11.87 -0.11 -13.09
C LYS A 24 -10.60 -0.90 -12.77
N TRP A 25 -10.69 -1.96 -12.00
CA TRP A 25 -9.56 -2.82 -11.66
C TRP A 25 -9.33 -3.91 -12.70
N LEU A 26 -8.09 -4.42 -12.77
CA LEU A 26 -7.67 -5.50 -13.66
C LEU A 26 -7.64 -6.83 -12.91
N ASN A 27 -8.61 -7.72 -13.21
CA ASN A 27 -8.80 -9.00 -12.52
C ASN A 27 -7.58 -9.91 -12.57
N ASN A 28 -6.85 -9.92 -13.70
CA ASN A 28 -5.64 -10.72 -13.85
C ASN A 28 -4.53 -10.30 -12.87
N ILE A 29 -4.42 -9.01 -12.57
CA ILE A 29 -3.45 -8.46 -11.62
C ILE A 29 -3.92 -8.69 -10.18
N VAL A 30 -5.19 -8.42 -9.92
CA VAL A 30 -5.81 -8.63 -8.59
C VAL A 30 -5.67 -10.09 -8.14
N LYS A 31 -5.84 -11.07 -9.03
CA LYS A 31 -5.65 -12.50 -8.77
C LYS A 31 -4.21 -12.86 -8.37
N ILE A 32 -3.23 -12.04 -8.66
CA ILE A 32 -1.84 -12.20 -8.23
C ILE A 32 -1.64 -11.51 -6.88
N ILE A 33 -2.06 -10.24 -6.78
CA ILE A 33 -1.79 -9.40 -5.63
C ILE A 33 -2.48 -9.91 -4.37
N ILE A 34 -3.78 -10.20 -4.44
CA ILE A 34 -4.57 -10.52 -3.24
C ILE A 34 -4.08 -11.78 -2.54
N PRO A 35 -3.98 -12.96 -3.19
CA PRO A 35 -3.56 -14.17 -2.48
C PRO A 35 -2.13 -14.06 -1.95
N ALA A 36 -1.23 -13.43 -2.70
CA ALA A 36 0.14 -13.21 -2.25
C ALA A 36 0.21 -12.30 -1.02
N SER A 37 -0.58 -11.21 -1.02
CA SER A 37 -0.63 -10.30 0.14
C SER A 37 -1.24 -10.98 1.37
N ILE A 38 -2.24 -11.85 1.21
CA ILE A 38 -2.81 -12.62 2.32
C ILE A 38 -1.73 -13.53 2.94
N ILE A 39 -0.93 -14.23 2.12
CA ILE A 39 0.21 -15.04 2.61
C ILE A 39 1.18 -14.15 3.39
N GLY A 40 1.50 -12.96 2.87
CA GLY A 40 2.35 -12.00 3.55
C GLY A 40 1.79 -11.54 4.91
N ILE A 41 0.48 -11.26 5.00
CA ILE A 41 -0.19 -10.89 6.25
C ILE A 41 -0.13 -12.03 7.26
N LEU A 42 -0.41 -13.27 6.83
CA LEU A 42 -0.33 -14.43 7.70
C LEU A 42 1.09 -14.60 8.26
N PHE A 43 2.10 -14.53 7.40
CA PHE A 43 3.50 -14.59 7.84
C PHE A 43 3.85 -13.46 8.81
N GLY A 44 3.39 -12.23 8.53
CA GLY A 44 3.55 -11.07 9.43
C GLY A 44 2.89 -11.30 10.79
N THR A 45 1.72 -11.92 10.82
CA THR A 45 1.01 -12.24 12.06
C THR A 45 1.83 -13.19 12.95
N PHE A 46 2.39 -14.27 12.36
CA PHE A 46 3.22 -15.23 13.10
C PHE A 46 4.54 -14.63 13.58
N THR A 47 5.13 -13.72 12.82
CA THR A 47 6.42 -13.12 13.15
C THR A 47 6.31 -11.83 13.95
N PHE A 48 5.11 -11.31 14.20
CA PHE A 48 4.86 -10.01 14.82
C PHE A 48 5.66 -9.78 16.11
N GLN A 49 5.68 -10.77 17.01
CA GLN A 49 6.36 -10.69 18.28
C GLN A 49 7.89 -10.69 18.18
N TYR A 50 8.43 -11.20 17.07
CA TYR A 50 9.87 -11.34 16.82
C TYR A 50 10.42 -10.26 15.89
N THR A 51 9.57 -9.38 15.40
CA THR A 51 9.93 -8.44 14.36
C THR A 51 10.27 -7.08 14.94
N ASN A 52 11.41 -6.54 14.58
CA ASN A 52 11.79 -5.18 14.89
C ASN A 52 11.24 -4.23 13.80
N GLU A 53 10.24 -3.42 14.16
CA GLU A 53 9.61 -2.47 13.24
C GLU A 53 10.61 -1.50 12.62
N ASN A 54 11.61 -1.03 13.37
CA ASN A 54 12.61 -0.08 12.90
C ASN A 54 13.48 -0.67 11.79
N GLN A 55 13.90 -1.95 11.94
CA GLN A 55 14.66 -2.63 10.91
C GLN A 55 13.84 -2.79 9.62
N ILE A 56 12.55 -3.12 9.72
CA ILE A 56 11.68 -3.22 8.55
C ILE A 56 11.53 -1.87 7.87
N ARG A 57 11.33 -0.79 8.61
CA ARG A 57 11.25 0.57 8.06
C ARG A 57 12.50 0.92 7.26
N ILE A 58 13.68 0.67 7.81
CA ILE A 58 14.96 0.93 7.14
C ILE A 58 15.06 0.11 5.84
N VAL A 59 14.78 -1.19 5.90
CA VAL A 59 14.89 -2.08 4.72
C VAL A 59 13.91 -1.66 3.64
N VAL A 60 12.63 -1.46 3.97
CA VAL A 60 11.59 -1.04 3.00
C VAL A 60 11.91 0.33 2.42
N GLY A 61 12.39 1.24 3.25
CA GLY A 61 12.82 2.58 2.83
C GLY A 61 13.98 2.54 1.85
N ALA A 62 15.04 1.79 2.17
CA ALA A 62 16.22 1.63 1.31
C ALA A 62 15.86 1.01 -0.04
N ILE A 63 15.09 -0.08 -0.02
CA ILE A 63 14.63 -0.73 -1.25
C ILE A 63 13.78 0.25 -2.09
N SER A 64 12.90 1.04 -1.47
CA SER A 64 12.05 2.03 -2.17
C SER A 64 12.88 3.09 -2.90
N ILE A 65 13.90 3.63 -2.24
CA ILE A 65 14.81 4.62 -2.84
C ILE A 65 15.59 4.00 -4.00
N ILE A 66 16.17 2.81 -3.80
CA ILE A 66 16.91 2.09 -4.85
C ILE A 66 16.02 1.85 -6.07
N PHE A 67 14.78 1.40 -5.87
CA PHE A 67 13.84 1.18 -6.97
C PHE A 67 13.57 2.46 -7.77
N VAL A 68 13.31 3.57 -7.09
CA VAL A 68 13.06 4.84 -7.77
C VAL A 68 14.28 5.29 -8.57
N LEU A 69 15.48 5.23 -7.99
CA LEU A 69 16.74 5.57 -8.66
C LEU A 69 16.98 4.69 -9.90
N VAL A 70 16.83 3.37 -9.76
CA VAL A 70 16.96 2.43 -10.88
C VAL A 70 15.91 2.71 -11.96
N SER A 71 14.68 3.04 -11.59
CA SER A 71 13.60 3.36 -12.54
C SER A 71 13.91 4.62 -13.37
N PHE A 72 14.57 5.61 -12.78
CA PHE A 72 14.98 6.83 -13.48
C PHE A 72 16.20 6.61 -14.41
N ILE A 73 17.19 5.84 -13.94
CA ILE A 73 18.44 5.60 -14.68
C ILE A 73 18.21 4.64 -15.85
N GLN A 74 17.34 3.65 -15.69
CA GLN A 74 17.25 2.52 -16.61
C GLN A 74 15.83 2.34 -17.16
N ARG A 75 15.37 3.29 -17.95
CA ARG A 75 14.03 3.31 -18.56
C ARG A 75 13.63 2.05 -19.35
N ASN A 76 14.60 1.22 -19.79
CA ASN A 76 14.41 0.02 -20.61
C ASN A 76 14.97 -1.27 -19.99
N ASN A 77 15.21 -1.31 -18.67
CA ASN A 77 15.90 -2.43 -18.05
C ASN A 77 15.03 -3.69 -17.94
N LEU A 78 15.63 -4.84 -18.32
CA LEU A 78 15.07 -6.19 -18.14
C LEU A 78 14.75 -6.51 -16.67
N LEU A 79 15.47 -5.93 -15.71
CA LEU A 79 15.24 -6.13 -14.28
C LEU A 79 13.88 -5.62 -13.83
N LEU A 80 13.34 -4.58 -14.49
CA LEU A 80 12.04 -4.00 -14.18
C LEU A 80 10.89 -4.63 -14.99
N LYS A 81 11.15 -5.62 -15.88
CA LYS A 81 10.06 -6.28 -16.59
C LYS A 81 9.13 -6.99 -15.61
N PRO A 82 7.81 -6.69 -15.65
CA PRO A 82 6.85 -7.34 -14.77
C PRO A 82 6.69 -8.80 -15.18
N THR A 83 6.68 -9.68 -14.18
CA THR A 83 6.34 -11.10 -14.33
C THR A 83 5.40 -11.51 -13.21
N ASN A 84 4.62 -12.57 -13.40
CA ASN A 84 3.73 -13.06 -12.34
C ASN A 84 4.50 -13.44 -11.07
N ILE A 85 5.71 -14.01 -11.21
CA ILE A 85 6.58 -14.38 -10.08
C ILE A 85 6.95 -13.14 -9.26
N LYS A 86 7.36 -12.06 -9.93
CA LYS A 86 7.63 -10.77 -9.26
C LYS A 86 6.37 -10.20 -8.60
N GLY A 87 5.22 -10.39 -9.25
CA GLY A 87 3.92 -10.01 -8.70
C GLY A 87 3.65 -10.72 -7.38
N TYR A 88 3.76 -12.04 -7.34
CA TYR A 88 3.60 -12.82 -6.10
C TYR A 88 4.60 -12.43 -5.02
N PHE A 89 5.88 -12.30 -5.39
CA PHE A 89 6.94 -11.94 -4.44
C PHE A 89 6.71 -10.56 -3.81
N TRP A 90 6.57 -9.51 -4.62
CA TRP A 90 6.41 -8.14 -4.12
C TRP A 90 5.08 -7.92 -3.40
N SER A 91 4.02 -8.60 -3.82
CA SER A 91 2.73 -8.53 -3.12
C SER A 91 2.74 -9.26 -1.78
N SER A 92 3.50 -10.35 -1.63
CA SER A 92 3.69 -10.99 -0.33
C SER A 92 4.45 -10.06 0.62
N ILE A 93 5.52 -9.41 0.16
CA ILE A 93 6.23 -8.41 0.95
C ILE A 93 5.30 -7.23 1.30
N ALA A 94 4.47 -6.78 0.35
CA ALA A 94 3.50 -5.72 0.59
C ALA A 94 2.48 -6.09 1.68
N GLY A 95 1.96 -7.32 1.66
CA GLY A 95 1.08 -7.83 2.72
C GLY A 95 1.75 -7.86 4.09
N TYR A 96 2.98 -8.37 4.14
CA TYR A 96 3.82 -8.43 5.34
C TYR A 96 4.08 -7.04 5.93
N THR A 97 4.61 -6.12 5.14
CA THR A 97 4.95 -4.76 5.59
C THR A 97 3.70 -3.91 5.85
N SER A 98 2.62 -4.15 5.12
CA SER A 98 1.31 -3.53 5.39
C SER A 98 0.74 -3.95 6.73
N PHE A 99 0.93 -5.22 7.13
CA PHE A 99 0.49 -5.71 8.43
C PHE A 99 1.30 -5.07 9.57
N LEU A 100 2.63 -5.07 9.47
CA LEU A 100 3.52 -4.65 10.55
C LEU A 100 3.55 -3.13 10.76
N ILE A 101 3.70 -2.36 9.68
CA ILE A 101 3.98 -0.92 9.73
C ILE A 101 3.11 -0.07 8.78
N HIS A 102 2.02 -0.61 8.24
CA HIS A 102 1.18 0.04 7.21
C HIS A 102 1.96 0.53 5.95
N ALA A 103 3.13 -0.03 5.67
CA ALA A 103 3.97 0.32 4.52
C ALA A 103 3.88 -0.72 3.38
N GLY A 104 2.68 -1.13 2.99
CA GLY A 104 2.49 -2.05 1.86
C GLY A 104 2.64 -1.39 0.49
N ASN A 105 2.47 -0.08 0.43
CA ASN A 105 2.49 0.68 -0.83
C ASN A 105 3.86 0.65 -1.53
N PRO A 106 5.01 0.87 -0.87
CA PRO A 106 6.29 0.76 -1.53
C PRO A 106 6.52 -0.59 -2.22
N PRO A 107 6.45 -1.74 -1.54
CA PRO A 107 6.70 -3.02 -2.20
C PRO A 107 5.75 -3.33 -3.37
N ILE A 108 4.46 -3.06 -3.24
CA ILE A 108 3.49 -3.35 -4.30
C ILE A 108 3.75 -2.54 -5.57
N ASN A 109 4.29 -1.32 -5.43
CA ASN A 109 4.64 -0.46 -6.56
C ASN A 109 5.81 -1.01 -7.39
N PHE A 110 6.66 -1.87 -6.83
CA PHE A 110 7.71 -2.57 -7.60
C PHE A 110 7.12 -3.51 -8.67
N TYR A 111 5.92 -4.01 -8.44
CA TYR A 111 5.20 -4.79 -9.42
C TYR A 111 4.30 -3.91 -10.29
N MET A 112 3.56 -2.99 -9.68
CA MET A 112 2.51 -2.22 -10.34
C MET A 112 3.06 -1.17 -11.33
N LEU A 113 4.11 -0.42 -10.96
CA LEU A 113 4.64 0.65 -11.81
C LEU A 113 5.27 0.14 -13.13
N PRO A 114 6.03 -0.97 -13.15
CA PRO A 114 6.54 -1.54 -14.40
C PRO A 114 5.47 -2.07 -15.35
N LEU A 115 4.24 -2.34 -14.89
CA LEU A 115 3.12 -2.75 -15.73
C LEU A 115 2.65 -1.65 -16.70
N LYS A 116 3.03 -0.39 -16.45
CA LYS A 116 2.69 0.79 -17.27
C LYS A 116 1.19 0.87 -17.62
N LEU A 117 0.36 0.62 -16.61
CA LEU A 117 -1.08 0.70 -16.72
C LEU A 117 -1.52 2.15 -16.93
N ASP A 118 -2.70 2.34 -17.51
CA ASP A 118 -3.35 3.65 -17.45
C ASP A 118 -3.68 4.03 -16.01
N LYS A 119 -3.75 5.31 -15.73
CA LYS A 119 -3.94 5.89 -14.40
C LYS A 119 -5.18 5.34 -13.68
N VAL A 120 -6.30 5.17 -14.39
CA VAL A 120 -7.57 4.76 -13.80
C VAL A 120 -7.52 3.29 -13.41
N SER A 121 -7.01 2.42 -14.27
CA SER A 121 -6.79 1.00 -14.00
C SER A 121 -5.78 0.77 -12.89
N PHE A 122 -4.70 1.58 -12.84
CA PHE A 122 -3.71 1.55 -11.76
C PHE A 122 -4.38 1.83 -10.41
N ILE A 123 -5.10 2.97 -10.29
CA ILE A 123 -5.77 3.35 -9.04
C ILE A 123 -6.83 2.33 -8.65
N GLY A 124 -7.71 1.92 -9.58
CA GLY A 124 -8.77 0.95 -9.31
C GLY A 124 -8.23 -0.39 -8.82
N THR A 125 -7.14 -0.89 -9.43
CA THR A 125 -6.49 -2.15 -9.03
C THR A 125 -5.87 -2.03 -7.64
N MET A 126 -5.17 -0.93 -7.36
CA MET A 126 -4.57 -0.68 -6.05
C MET A 126 -5.64 -0.53 -4.96
N THR A 127 -6.72 0.21 -5.25
CA THR A 127 -7.84 0.38 -4.30
C THR A 127 -8.46 -0.95 -3.91
N LEU A 128 -8.78 -1.82 -4.88
CA LEU A 128 -9.33 -3.14 -4.58
C LEU A 128 -8.35 -4.01 -3.81
N ALA A 129 -7.07 -3.99 -4.19
CA ALA A 129 -6.04 -4.76 -3.50
C ALA A 129 -5.92 -4.32 -2.03
N PHE A 130 -5.83 -3.01 -1.76
CA PHE A 130 -5.70 -2.51 -0.39
C PHE A 130 -6.99 -2.67 0.42
N LEU A 131 -8.17 -2.55 -0.19
CA LEU A 131 -9.41 -2.89 0.49
C LEU A 131 -9.36 -4.31 1.06
N VAL A 132 -9.00 -5.29 0.23
CA VAL A 132 -8.93 -6.69 0.69
C VAL A 132 -7.82 -6.88 1.72
N ILE A 133 -6.63 -6.32 1.51
CA ILE A 133 -5.52 -6.34 2.47
C ILE A 133 -5.95 -5.79 3.82
N ASN A 134 -6.62 -4.62 3.85
CA ASN A 134 -7.05 -3.97 5.08
C ASN A 134 -8.18 -4.74 5.78
N VAL A 135 -9.13 -5.30 5.03
CA VAL A 135 -10.19 -6.16 5.59
C VAL A 135 -9.61 -7.43 6.20
N VAL A 136 -8.70 -8.10 5.50
CA VAL A 136 -8.05 -9.33 6.02
C VAL A 136 -7.27 -9.06 7.30
N LYS A 137 -6.63 -7.90 7.43
CA LYS A 137 -5.90 -7.49 8.65
C LYS A 137 -6.79 -7.33 9.89
N LEU A 138 -8.10 -7.15 9.75
CA LEU A 138 -9.00 -7.03 10.89
C LEU A 138 -8.91 -8.23 11.83
N ILE A 139 -8.83 -9.44 11.27
CA ILE A 139 -8.77 -10.68 12.05
C ILE A 139 -7.52 -10.71 12.94
N PRO A 140 -6.29 -10.66 12.40
CA PRO A 140 -5.10 -10.69 13.24
C PRO A 140 -4.98 -9.46 14.16
N TYR A 141 -5.43 -8.27 13.74
CA TYR A 141 -5.41 -7.07 14.59
C TYR A 141 -6.32 -7.21 15.81
N TYR A 142 -7.45 -7.89 15.68
CA TYR A 142 -8.30 -8.23 16.81
C TYR A 142 -7.58 -9.14 17.81
N TYR A 143 -6.96 -10.22 17.32
CA TYR A 143 -6.23 -11.17 18.18
C TYR A 143 -4.99 -10.58 18.86
N VAL A 144 -4.31 -9.64 18.22
CA VAL A 144 -3.12 -8.94 18.78
C VAL A 144 -3.54 -7.78 19.70
N GLY A 145 -4.85 -7.48 19.83
CA GLY A 145 -5.36 -6.43 20.73
C GLY A 145 -5.17 -5.00 20.23
N LEU A 146 -4.90 -4.80 18.93
CA LEU A 146 -4.72 -3.47 18.35
C LEU A 146 -6.04 -2.72 18.14
N LEU A 147 -7.19 -3.41 18.09
CA LEU A 147 -8.52 -2.84 17.92
C LEU A 147 -9.18 -2.49 19.26
N ALA A 148 -8.46 -1.78 20.13
CA ALA A 148 -9.02 -1.33 21.41
C ALA A 148 -10.16 -0.30 21.18
N PRO A 149 -11.21 -0.26 22.03
CA PRO A 149 -12.33 0.68 21.89
C PRO A 149 -11.89 2.15 21.87
N SER A 150 -10.85 2.52 22.61
CA SER A 150 -10.27 3.87 22.59
C SER A 150 -9.75 4.26 21.20
N ASN A 151 -9.14 3.33 20.48
CA ASN A 151 -8.64 3.55 19.13
C ASN A 151 -9.80 3.73 18.13
N LEU A 152 -10.89 2.97 18.30
CA LEU A 152 -12.07 3.06 17.45
C LEU A 152 -12.80 4.40 17.59
N ILE A 153 -12.86 4.98 18.80
CA ILE A 153 -13.44 6.31 19.02
C ILE A 153 -12.66 7.37 18.24
N VAL A 154 -11.33 7.34 18.30
CA VAL A 154 -10.49 8.28 17.53
C VAL A 154 -10.68 8.09 16.02
N SER A 155 -10.78 6.85 15.56
CA SER A 155 -11.08 6.56 14.15
C SER A 155 -12.43 7.18 13.75
N LEU A 156 -13.46 7.05 14.58
CA LEU A 156 -14.78 7.60 14.32
C LEU A 156 -14.76 9.14 14.18
N MET A 157 -14.01 9.82 15.04
CA MET A 157 -13.84 11.28 14.97
C MET A 157 -13.16 11.75 13.68
N LEU A 158 -12.27 10.94 13.11
CA LEU A 158 -11.53 11.25 11.89
C LEU A 158 -12.28 10.86 10.60
N LEU A 159 -13.40 10.12 10.70
CA LEU A 159 -14.17 9.66 9.53
C LEU A 159 -14.60 10.77 8.56
N PRO A 160 -15.14 11.92 9.03
CA PRO A 160 -15.54 12.98 8.10
C PRO A 160 -14.37 13.49 7.26
N LEU A 161 -13.19 13.65 7.88
CA LEU A 161 -11.96 14.08 7.19
C LEU A 161 -11.51 13.02 6.19
N ALA A 162 -11.55 11.74 6.55
CA ALA A 162 -11.18 10.63 5.67
C ALA A 162 -12.06 10.61 4.41
N PHE A 163 -13.38 10.76 4.56
CA PHE A 163 -14.30 10.78 3.44
C PHE A 163 -14.08 11.97 2.50
N VAL A 164 -13.93 13.17 3.06
CA VAL A 164 -13.62 14.40 2.28
C VAL A 164 -12.29 14.23 1.53
N SER A 165 -11.29 13.63 2.15
CA SER A 165 -9.97 13.39 1.54
C SER A 165 -10.07 12.46 0.32
N VAL A 166 -10.88 11.40 0.38
CA VAL A 166 -11.09 10.49 -0.77
C VAL A 166 -11.77 11.22 -1.93
N LEU A 167 -12.82 12.00 -1.68
CA LEU A 167 -13.50 12.78 -2.71
C LEU A 167 -12.55 13.81 -3.33
N PHE A 168 -11.83 14.55 -2.51
CA PHE A 168 -10.83 15.53 -2.97
C PHE A 168 -9.76 14.87 -3.84
N GLY A 169 -9.20 13.74 -3.41
CA GLY A 169 -8.23 12.95 -4.17
C GLY A 169 -8.79 12.47 -5.52
N TYR A 170 -10.05 12.03 -5.54
CA TYR A 170 -10.73 11.61 -6.78
C TYR A 170 -10.89 12.75 -7.77
N PHE A 171 -11.30 13.94 -7.34
CA PHE A 171 -11.42 15.09 -8.23
C PHE A 171 -10.06 15.63 -8.67
N LEU A 172 -9.09 15.67 -7.77
CA LEU A 172 -7.74 16.13 -8.07
C LEU A 172 -7.07 15.25 -9.12
N GLN A 173 -7.12 13.92 -8.95
CA GLN A 173 -6.49 13.00 -9.89
C GLN A 173 -7.08 13.09 -11.31
N LYS A 174 -8.38 13.44 -11.45
CA LYS A 174 -8.99 13.65 -12.77
C LYS A 174 -8.37 14.79 -13.55
N LYS A 175 -7.94 15.85 -12.86
CA LYS A 175 -7.33 17.04 -13.46
C LYS A 175 -5.85 16.86 -13.81
N ILE A 176 -5.18 15.89 -13.18
CA ILE A 176 -3.74 15.67 -13.37
C ILE A 176 -3.51 14.82 -14.63
N PRO A 177 -2.67 15.26 -15.60
CA PRO A 177 -2.28 14.44 -16.75
C PRO A 177 -1.59 13.13 -16.28
N GLU A 178 -1.76 12.05 -17.06
CA GLU A 178 -1.24 10.73 -16.69
C GLU A 178 0.27 10.72 -16.40
N LYS A 179 1.05 11.36 -17.27
CA LYS A 179 2.51 11.49 -17.08
C LYS A 179 2.87 12.17 -15.76
N LEU A 180 2.17 13.25 -15.41
CA LEU A 180 2.39 13.96 -14.15
C LEU A 180 1.95 13.12 -12.94
N PHE A 181 0.85 12.38 -13.06
CA PHE A 181 0.38 11.48 -12.02
C PHE A 181 1.46 10.45 -11.65
N PHE A 182 2.03 9.73 -12.63
CA PHE A 182 3.07 8.74 -12.34
C PHE A 182 4.37 9.38 -11.84
N ASN A 183 4.75 10.57 -12.32
CA ASN A 183 5.90 11.29 -11.75
C ASN A 183 5.67 11.61 -10.27
N ILE A 184 4.46 12.06 -9.89
CA ILE A 184 4.10 12.30 -8.49
C ILE A 184 4.18 10.99 -7.68
N VAL A 185 3.69 9.88 -8.21
CA VAL A 185 3.78 8.57 -7.53
C VAL A 185 5.24 8.19 -7.25
N TYR A 186 6.16 8.37 -8.21
CA TYR A 186 7.59 8.11 -8.00
C TYR A 186 8.20 9.04 -6.96
N ILE A 187 7.87 10.34 -6.99
CA ILE A 187 8.36 11.32 -6.01
C ILE A 187 7.85 10.94 -4.60
N LEU A 188 6.57 10.65 -4.46
CA LEU A 188 5.99 10.25 -3.17
C LEU A 188 6.58 8.93 -2.67
N LEU A 189 6.87 7.98 -3.56
CA LEU A 189 7.55 6.73 -3.21
C LEU A 189 8.96 6.98 -2.70
N PHE A 190 9.72 7.89 -3.33
CA PHE A 190 11.05 8.32 -2.87
C PHE A 190 10.98 8.97 -1.49
N LEU A 191 10.10 9.95 -1.32
CA LEU A 191 9.91 10.66 -0.04
C LEU A 191 9.46 9.71 1.08
N SER A 192 8.55 8.77 0.77
CA SER A 192 8.15 7.72 1.71
C SER A 192 9.32 6.83 2.10
N GLY A 193 10.19 6.49 1.15
CA GLY A 193 11.42 5.74 1.42
C GLY A 193 12.36 6.48 2.37
N CYS A 194 12.60 7.78 2.12
CA CYS A 194 13.41 8.63 3.01
C CYS A 194 12.80 8.71 4.42
N LYS A 195 11.48 8.92 4.50
CA LYS A 195 10.79 8.98 5.78
C LYS A 195 10.86 7.66 6.55
N LEU A 196 10.68 6.53 5.89
CA LEU A 196 10.78 5.22 6.52
C LEU A 196 12.20 4.96 7.09
N ILE A 197 13.26 5.36 6.39
CA ILE A 197 14.63 5.26 6.93
C ILE A 197 14.78 6.16 8.14
N PHE A 198 14.32 7.40 8.04
CA PHE A 198 14.40 8.36 9.15
C PHE A 198 13.69 7.83 10.40
N ASP A 199 12.42 7.38 10.24
CA ASP A 199 11.61 6.82 11.34
C ASP A 199 12.16 5.48 11.88
N GLY A 200 13.00 4.80 11.13
CA GLY A 200 13.62 3.54 11.54
C GLY A 200 14.97 3.71 12.25
N VAL A 201 15.60 4.90 12.14
CA VAL A 201 16.89 5.21 12.79
C VAL A 201 16.69 5.91 14.14
N ILE A 202 15.61 6.68 14.27
CA ILE A 202 15.23 7.38 15.51
C ILE A 202 14.28 6.54 16.34
#